data_6eb309025924723c6419a99a649234f7
#
_entry.id   6eb309025924723c6419a99a649234f7
#
_cell.length_a   1.000
_cell.length_b   1.000
_cell.length_c   1.000
_cell.angle_alpha   90.00
_cell.angle_beta   90.00
_cell.angle_gamma   90.00
#
_symmetry.space_group_name_H-M   'P 1'
#
loop_
_entity.id
_entity.type
_entity.pdbx_description
1 polymer ?
#
loop_
_entity_poly.entity_id
_entity_poly.type
_entity_poly.pdbx_seq_one_letter_code
_entity_poly.pdbx_strand_id
1 'polypeptide(L)'
;MDDVPYDGFKIHPFAQKWNLKDERTAGLAEEIFDYTEKNKKRIVIHTGVDDFCSPKLFEKYTASHKDVLVQLAHCRPLRQTVYMLDHYENVFCDSSMTNRETIAETENNGLKNRVLYGSDFPITHWREYKPDYDPTEKELSDFFILCITSPGYPAIRQVNRD
;
A
#
# COMPACT_ATOMS: atom_id res chain seq x y z
N MET A 1 -11.83 -21.90 -6.02
CA MET A 1 -11.83 -20.55 -5.39
C MET A 1 -12.78 -19.75 -6.25
N ASP A 2 -13.91 -19.41 -5.68
CA ASP A 2 -14.91 -18.65 -6.40
C ASP A 2 -14.34 -17.29 -6.79
N ASP A 3 -14.62 -16.87 -8.02
CA ASP A 3 -14.12 -15.64 -8.63
C ASP A 3 -14.65 -14.39 -7.89
N VAL A 4 -14.07 -14.11 -6.72
CA VAL A 4 -14.29 -12.81 -6.09
C VAL A 4 -13.52 -11.78 -6.92
N PRO A 5 -14.20 -10.85 -7.58
CA PRO A 5 -13.53 -9.82 -8.36
C PRO A 5 -12.68 -8.96 -7.41
N TYR A 6 -11.37 -8.92 -7.66
CA TYR A 6 -10.43 -8.08 -6.92
C TYR A 6 -9.66 -7.18 -7.90
N ASP A 7 -9.31 -5.98 -7.45
CA ASP A 7 -8.63 -4.97 -8.26
C ASP A 7 -7.12 -4.99 -8.12
N GLY A 8 -6.58 -5.66 -7.12
CA GLY A 8 -5.14 -5.73 -6.88
C GLY A 8 -4.77 -6.48 -5.61
N PHE A 9 -3.48 -6.42 -5.28
CA PHE A 9 -2.92 -7.05 -4.10
C PHE A 9 -2.56 -6.01 -3.04
N LYS A 10 -2.71 -6.36 -1.77
CA LYS A 10 -2.09 -5.67 -0.64
C LYS A 10 -0.95 -6.51 -0.10
N ILE A 11 0.24 -5.94 -0.15
CA ILE A 11 1.43 -6.48 0.50
C ILE A 11 1.65 -5.72 1.80
N HIS A 12 1.74 -6.44 2.92
CA HIS A 12 2.02 -5.86 4.23
C HIS A 12 3.25 -6.51 4.84
N PRO A 13 4.47 -6.06 4.48
CA PRO A 13 5.72 -6.76 4.82
C PRO A 13 5.88 -7.03 6.32
N PHE A 14 5.54 -6.07 7.18
CA PHE A 14 5.61 -6.24 8.62
C PHE A 14 4.67 -7.34 9.14
N ALA A 15 3.38 -7.26 8.81
CA ALA A 15 2.37 -8.22 9.28
C ALA A 15 2.58 -9.62 8.70
N GLN A 16 3.01 -9.70 7.44
CA GLN A 16 3.26 -10.95 6.74
C GLN A 16 4.67 -11.49 6.96
N LYS A 17 5.51 -10.76 7.74
CA LYS A 17 6.92 -11.10 8.01
C LYS A 17 7.73 -11.32 6.73
N TRP A 18 7.52 -10.47 5.74
CA TRP A 18 8.21 -10.53 4.47
C TRP A 18 9.66 -10.08 4.60
N ASN A 19 10.58 -10.96 4.25
CA ASN A 19 11.99 -10.63 4.16
C ASN A 19 12.45 -10.86 2.71
N LEU A 20 12.54 -9.80 1.92
CA LEU A 20 12.95 -9.88 0.51
C LEU A 20 14.42 -10.28 0.30
N LYS A 21 15.20 -10.48 1.38
CA LYS A 21 16.52 -11.13 1.32
C LYS A 21 16.43 -12.65 1.32
N ASP A 22 15.27 -13.18 1.70
CA ASP A 22 14.95 -14.60 1.61
C ASP A 22 14.49 -14.94 0.18
N GLU A 23 15.07 -15.96 -0.43
CA GLU A 23 14.80 -16.34 -1.83
C GLU A 23 13.32 -16.70 -2.07
N ARG A 24 12.68 -17.36 -1.12
CA ARG A 24 11.28 -17.76 -1.24
C ARG A 24 10.36 -16.53 -1.24
N THR A 25 10.62 -15.59 -0.34
CA THR A 25 9.84 -14.33 -0.26
C THR A 25 10.10 -13.46 -1.49
N ALA A 26 11.35 -13.42 -1.96
CA ALA A 26 11.71 -12.70 -3.18
C ALA A 26 11.04 -13.30 -4.42
N GLY A 27 11.00 -14.63 -4.51
CA GLY A 27 10.30 -15.34 -5.59
C GLY A 27 8.79 -15.09 -5.57
N LEU A 28 8.17 -15.12 -4.39
CA LEU A 28 6.74 -14.80 -4.25
C LEU A 28 6.43 -13.34 -4.65
N ALA A 29 7.31 -12.40 -4.33
CA ALA A 29 7.15 -11.01 -4.77
C ALA A 29 7.19 -10.91 -6.30
N GLU A 30 8.13 -11.58 -6.96
CA GLU A 30 8.21 -11.65 -8.43
C GLU A 30 6.91 -12.22 -9.03
N GLU A 31 6.45 -13.37 -8.53
CA GLU A 31 5.20 -14.00 -8.99
C GLU A 31 3.99 -13.07 -8.87
N ILE A 32 3.90 -12.30 -7.77
CA ILE A 32 2.81 -11.34 -7.58
C ILE A 32 2.90 -10.19 -8.59
N PHE A 33 4.09 -9.66 -8.83
CA PHE A 33 4.28 -8.59 -9.81
C PHE A 33 3.98 -9.07 -11.23
N ASP A 34 4.51 -10.23 -11.64
CA ASP A 34 4.22 -10.89 -12.93
C ASP A 34 2.72 -11.09 -13.13
N TYR A 35 2.06 -11.65 -12.12
CA TYR A 35 0.61 -11.89 -12.18
C TYR A 35 -0.16 -10.57 -12.29
N THR A 36 0.25 -9.55 -11.54
CA THR A 36 -0.39 -8.24 -11.51
C THR A 36 -0.28 -7.56 -12.86
N GLU A 37 0.91 -7.57 -13.47
CA GLU A 37 1.15 -7.01 -14.79
C GLU A 37 0.32 -7.71 -15.87
N LYS A 38 0.38 -9.04 -15.91
CA LYS A 38 -0.37 -9.87 -16.86
C LYS A 38 -1.88 -9.62 -16.79
N ASN A 39 -2.42 -9.40 -15.60
CA ASN A 39 -3.85 -9.23 -15.37
C ASN A 39 -4.28 -7.76 -15.25
N LYS A 40 -3.37 -6.81 -15.51
CA LYS A 40 -3.63 -5.35 -15.44
C LYS A 40 -4.23 -4.95 -14.08
N LYS A 41 -3.67 -5.48 -13.01
CA LYS A 41 -4.05 -5.19 -11.63
C LYS A 41 -3.13 -4.13 -11.04
N ARG A 42 -3.25 -3.87 -9.74
CA ARG A 42 -2.38 -2.94 -9.01
C ARG A 42 -1.85 -3.57 -7.73
N ILE A 43 -0.84 -2.98 -7.15
CA ILE A 43 -0.28 -3.42 -5.88
C ILE A 43 -0.27 -2.24 -4.90
N VAL A 44 -0.79 -2.49 -3.69
CA VAL A 44 -0.64 -1.57 -2.55
C VAL A 44 0.36 -2.19 -1.59
N ILE A 45 1.42 -1.45 -1.27
CA ILE A 45 2.49 -1.91 -0.37
C ILE A 45 2.44 -1.07 0.90
N HIS A 46 2.29 -1.72 2.06
CA HIS A 46 2.49 -1.05 3.33
C HIS A 46 3.94 -0.61 3.46
N THR A 47 4.18 0.67 3.72
CA THR A 47 5.52 1.22 3.88
C THR A 47 5.73 1.82 5.26
N GLY A 48 6.97 1.83 5.73
CA GLY A 48 7.32 2.27 7.06
C GLY A 48 8.82 2.38 7.25
N VAL A 49 9.20 2.68 8.48
CA VAL A 49 10.62 2.85 8.89
C VAL A 49 11.30 1.52 9.23
N ASP A 50 10.52 0.45 9.38
CA ASP A 50 11.06 -0.88 9.67
C ASP A 50 11.83 -1.44 8.48
N ASP A 51 12.85 -2.24 8.75
CA ASP A 51 13.76 -2.81 7.76
C ASP A 51 13.04 -3.57 6.62
N PHE A 52 11.87 -4.17 6.92
CA PHE A 52 11.07 -4.92 5.93
C PHE A 52 10.10 -4.03 5.14
N CYS A 53 9.79 -2.82 5.62
CA CYS A 53 8.78 -1.93 5.06
C CYS A 53 9.37 -0.80 4.20
N SER A 54 10.68 -0.81 3.97
CA SER A 54 11.34 0.19 3.12
C SER A 54 10.83 0.10 1.68
N PRO A 55 10.33 1.21 1.08
CA PRO A 55 9.92 1.24 -0.32
C PRO A 55 11.01 0.76 -1.28
N LYS A 56 12.27 1.06 -0.99
CA LYS A 56 13.42 0.67 -1.82
C LYS A 56 13.63 -0.84 -1.94
N LEU A 57 13.11 -1.63 -1.03
CA LEU A 57 13.17 -3.09 -1.16
C LEU A 57 12.38 -3.61 -2.36
N PHE A 58 11.38 -2.84 -2.80
CA PHE A 58 10.54 -3.17 -3.94
C PHE A 58 11.01 -2.52 -5.25
N GLU A 59 12.12 -1.79 -5.22
CA GLU A 59 12.64 -1.01 -6.35
C GLU A 59 12.85 -1.88 -7.59
N LYS A 60 13.53 -3.04 -7.45
CA LYS A 60 13.81 -3.93 -8.59
C LYS A 60 12.53 -4.44 -9.26
N TYR A 61 11.52 -4.79 -8.48
CA TYR A 61 10.23 -5.27 -9.01
C TYR A 61 9.48 -4.16 -9.72
N THR A 62 9.44 -2.98 -9.12
CA THR A 62 8.81 -1.79 -9.69
C THR A 62 9.47 -1.37 -11.02
N ALA A 63 10.79 -1.44 -11.08
CA ALA A 63 11.56 -1.11 -12.29
C ALA A 63 11.35 -2.10 -13.42
N SER A 64 11.17 -3.39 -13.09
CA SER A 64 10.98 -4.47 -14.08
C SER A 64 9.55 -4.53 -14.61
N HIS A 65 8.55 -4.09 -13.82
CA HIS A 65 7.11 -4.19 -14.14
C HIS A 65 6.49 -2.80 -14.28
N LYS A 66 6.83 -2.11 -15.35
CA LYS A 66 6.44 -0.70 -15.56
C LYS A 66 4.94 -0.49 -15.76
N ASP A 67 4.23 -1.51 -16.17
CA ASP A 67 2.78 -1.47 -16.39
C ASP A 67 1.98 -1.76 -15.10
N VAL A 68 2.66 -2.14 -14.00
CA VAL A 68 2.03 -2.33 -12.69
C VAL A 68 1.98 -1.00 -11.95
N LEU A 69 0.78 -0.55 -11.59
CA LEU A 69 0.62 0.58 -10.68
C LEU A 69 0.94 0.16 -9.25
N VAL A 70 1.96 0.77 -8.67
CA VAL A 70 2.44 0.50 -7.31
C VAL A 70 2.07 1.67 -6.40
N GLN A 71 1.22 1.42 -5.41
CA GLN A 71 0.86 2.40 -4.39
C GLN A 71 1.62 2.13 -3.09
N LEU A 72 2.45 3.06 -2.68
CA LEU A 72 3.16 3.05 -1.40
C LEU A 72 2.25 3.65 -0.32
N ALA A 73 1.70 2.81 0.55
CA ALA A 73 0.83 3.28 1.62
C ALA A 73 1.62 4.09 2.66
N HIS A 74 1.02 5.18 3.16
CA HIS A 74 1.53 6.02 4.24
C HIS A 74 2.65 7.01 3.86
N CYS A 75 3.09 7.07 2.61
CA CYS A 75 4.11 8.01 2.13
C CYS A 75 5.37 8.08 3.03
N ARG A 76 5.86 6.93 3.50
CA ARG A 76 6.97 6.86 4.48
C ARG A 76 7.90 5.65 4.27
N PRO A 77 9.23 5.77 4.59
CA PRO A 77 9.92 7.02 4.98
C PRO A 77 9.94 8.02 3.83
N LEU A 78 9.73 9.29 4.13
CA LEU A 78 9.53 10.32 3.11
C LEU A 78 10.63 10.33 2.04
N ARG A 79 11.91 10.36 2.43
CA ARG A 79 13.02 10.41 1.46
C ARG A 79 13.03 9.25 0.46
N GLN A 80 12.70 8.04 0.93
CA GLN A 80 12.66 6.86 0.06
C GLN A 80 11.41 6.89 -0.82
N THR A 81 10.29 7.34 -0.28
CA THR A 81 9.04 7.49 -1.04
C THR A 81 9.21 8.52 -2.14
N VAL A 82 9.74 9.71 -1.84
CA VAL A 82 10.04 10.75 -2.85
C VAL A 82 10.99 10.20 -3.92
N TYR A 83 12.04 9.50 -3.52
CA TYR A 83 12.94 8.85 -4.46
C TYR A 83 12.20 7.91 -5.42
N MET A 84 11.35 7.02 -4.90
CA MET A 84 10.58 6.08 -5.72
C MET A 84 9.61 6.80 -6.66
N LEU A 85 8.93 7.82 -6.18
CA LEU A 85 8.02 8.64 -6.98
C LEU A 85 8.74 9.38 -8.11
N ASP A 86 9.92 9.89 -7.86
CA ASP A 86 10.71 10.66 -8.85
C ASP A 86 11.30 9.77 -9.95
N HIS A 87 11.71 8.54 -9.61
CA HIS A 87 12.39 7.65 -10.54
C HIS A 87 11.46 6.70 -11.31
N TYR A 88 10.25 6.44 -10.81
CA TYR A 88 9.33 5.44 -11.37
C TYR A 88 7.95 6.03 -11.61
N GLU A 89 7.57 6.19 -12.87
CA GLU A 89 6.29 6.78 -13.26
C GLU A 89 5.06 5.95 -12.82
N ASN A 90 5.22 4.66 -12.63
CA ASN A 90 4.20 3.74 -12.17
C ASN A 90 4.05 3.68 -10.63
N VAL A 91 4.78 4.52 -9.87
CA VAL A 91 4.68 4.59 -8.41
C VAL A 91 3.81 5.76 -7.97
N PHE A 92 2.95 5.52 -7.02
CA PHE A 92 2.13 6.49 -6.30
C PHE A 92 2.31 6.30 -4.79
N CYS A 93 1.94 7.28 -3.99
CA CYS A 93 1.80 7.08 -2.54
C CYS A 93 0.44 7.57 -2.06
N ASP A 94 0.08 7.26 -0.82
CA ASP A 94 -1.15 7.78 -0.25
C ASP A 94 -0.93 8.52 1.08
N SER A 95 -1.92 9.36 1.42
CA SER A 95 -1.89 10.25 2.58
C SER A 95 -2.31 9.57 3.88
N SER A 96 -2.62 8.27 3.87
CA SER A 96 -3.08 7.57 5.06
C SER A 96 -2.02 7.55 6.16
N MET A 97 -2.42 7.81 7.41
CA MET A 97 -1.51 7.81 8.57
C MET A 97 -0.28 8.71 8.42
N THR A 98 -0.38 9.74 7.59
CA THR A 98 0.72 10.66 7.26
C THR A 98 0.34 12.07 7.72
N ASN A 99 1.33 12.83 8.19
CA ASN A 99 1.11 14.22 8.61
C ASN A 99 1.08 15.18 7.40
N ARG A 100 0.53 16.38 7.63
CA ARG A 100 0.38 17.40 6.58
C ARG A 100 1.72 17.89 6.04
N GLU A 101 2.75 17.96 6.88
CA GLU A 101 4.09 18.42 6.51
C GLU A 101 4.73 17.47 5.50
N THR A 102 4.59 16.16 5.70
CA THR A 102 5.07 15.14 4.76
C THR A 102 4.38 15.24 3.41
N ILE A 103 3.06 15.45 3.40
CA ILE A 103 2.31 15.64 2.14
C ILE A 103 2.76 16.93 1.45
N ALA A 104 2.87 18.05 2.18
CA ALA A 104 3.32 19.32 1.62
C ALA A 104 4.74 19.22 1.06
N GLU A 105 5.65 18.50 1.71
CA GLU A 105 7.01 18.29 1.21
C GLU A 105 7.00 17.46 -0.08
N THR A 106 6.16 16.43 -0.15
CA THR A 106 6.00 15.63 -1.38
C THR A 106 5.45 16.52 -2.53
N GLU A 107 4.46 17.35 -2.26
CA GLU A 107 3.89 18.28 -3.22
C GLU A 107 4.91 19.34 -3.68
N ASN A 108 5.73 19.86 -2.76
CA ASN A 108 6.79 20.82 -3.06
C ASN A 108 7.91 20.25 -3.95
N ASN A 109 8.09 18.93 -3.93
CA ASN A 109 8.97 18.24 -4.89
C ASN A 109 8.32 18.04 -6.28
N GLY A 110 7.18 18.65 -6.55
CA GLY A 110 6.48 18.54 -7.84
C GLY A 110 5.69 17.24 -8.03
N LEU A 111 5.53 16.46 -6.97
CA LEU A 111 4.91 15.12 -7.02
C LEU A 111 3.44 15.11 -6.58
N LYS A 112 2.79 16.27 -6.58
CA LYS A 112 1.38 16.42 -6.14
C LYS A 112 0.43 15.41 -6.79
N ASN A 113 0.54 15.22 -8.09
CA ASN A 113 -0.33 14.31 -8.86
C ASN A 113 -0.03 12.83 -8.61
N ARG A 114 0.95 12.54 -7.76
CA ARG A 114 1.39 11.17 -7.41
C ARG A 114 0.98 10.80 -5.97
N VAL A 115 0.32 11.73 -5.26
CA VAL A 115 -0.21 11.51 -3.90
C VAL A 115 -1.72 11.26 -3.98
N LEU A 116 -2.14 10.08 -3.56
CA LEU A 116 -3.52 9.66 -3.50
C LEU A 116 -4.10 9.94 -2.11
N TYR A 117 -5.41 10.13 -2.03
CA TYR A 117 -6.08 10.14 -0.73
C TYR A 117 -6.21 8.71 -0.19
N GLY A 118 -5.82 8.51 1.07
CA GLY A 118 -6.00 7.27 1.82
C GLY A 118 -6.36 7.55 3.27
N SER A 119 -7.21 6.73 3.86
CA SER A 119 -7.66 6.86 5.25
C SER A 119 -7.05 5.83 6.20
N ASP A 120 -6.52 4.73 5.67
CA ASP A 120 -6.13 3.54 6.42
C ASP A 120 -7.26 3.05 7.36
N PHE A 121 -8.50 3.25 6.92
CA PHE A 121 -9.65 2.75 7.66
C PHE A 121 -9.60 1.21 7.73
N PRO A 122 -9.85 0.60 8.87
CA PRO A 122 -10.42 1.12 10.12
C PRO A 122 -9.39 1.57 11.17
N ILE A 123 -8.10 1.39 10.91
CA ILE A 123 -7.03 1.60 11.89
C ILE A 123 -7.04 3.03 12.44
N THR A 124 -7.22 4.02 11.58
CA THR A 124 -7.31 5.43 11.98
C THR A 124 -8.51 5.66 12.89
N HIS A 125 -9.66 5.07 12.54
CA HIS A 125 -10.88 5.20 13.32
C HIS A 125 -10.76 4.57 14.71
N TRP A 126 -10.14 3.41 14.82
CA TRP A 126 -9.92 2.77 16.13
C TRP A 126 -8.98 3.56 17.02
N ARG A 127 -7.91 4.12 16.48
CA ARG A 127 -6.97 4.96 17.25
C ARG A 127 -7.63 6.24 17.75
N GLU A 128 -8.58 6.80 17.03
CA GLU A 128 -9.32 7.98 17.45
C GLU A 128 -10.28 7.68 18.62
N TYR A 129 -10.98 6.54 18.56
CA TYR A 129 -12.01 6.19 19.57
C TYR A 129 -11.51 5.28 20.69
N LYS A 130 -10.42 4.56 20.47
CA LYS A 130 -9.81 3.65 21.44
C LYS A 130 -8.27 3.73 21.35
N PRO A 131 -7.66 4.84 21.82
CA PRO A 131 -6.22 5.06 21.65
C PRO A 131 -5.33 4.00 22.32
N ASP A 132 -5.84 3.35 23.39
CA ASP A 132 -5.11 2.32 24.15
C ASP A 132 -5.48 0.90 23.73
N TYR A 133 -6.24 0.73 22.65
CA TYR A 133 -6.69 -0.57 22.19
C TYR A 133 -5.83 -1.07 21.04
N ASP A 134 -5.20 -2.23 21.26
CA ASP A 134 -4.49 -2.96 20.21
C ASP A 134 -5.38 -4.16 19.78
N PRO A 135 -6.04 -4.07 18.61
CA PRO A 135 -6.97 -5.10 18.19
C PRO A 135 -6.25 -6.42 17.93
N THR A 136 -6.86 -7.53 18.34
CA THR A 136 -6.37 -8.87 18.03
C THR A 136 -6.42 -9.14 16.53
N GLU A 137 -5.57 -10.05 16.04
CA GLU A 137 -5.58 -10.48 14.62
C GLU A 137 -6.98 -10.95 14.16
N LYS A 138 -7.74 -11.58 15.07
CA LYS A 138 -9.10 -12.01 14.79
C LYS A 138 -10.06 -10.85 14.60
N GLU A 139 -10.00 -9.84 15.45
CA GLU A 139 -10.88 -8.66 15.35
C GLU A 139 -10.54 -7.84 14.10
N LEU A 140 -9.25 -7.74 13.74
CA LEU A 140 -8.82 -7.15 12.48
C LEU A 140 -9.36 -7.92 11.29
N SER A 141 -9.26 -9.24 11.30
CA SER A 141 -9.78 -10.12 10.24
C SER A 141 -11.29 -10.01 10.11
N ASP A 142 -12.03 -10.12 11.20
CA ASP A 142 -13.49 -10.02 11.21
C ASP A 142 -13.96 -8.64 10.71
N PHE A 143 -13.23 -7.57 11.05
CA PHE A 143 -13.52 -6.23 10.60
C PHE A 143 -13.21 -6.04 9.11
N PHE A 144 -12.08 -6.57 8.60
CA PHE A 144 -11.76 -6.53 7.17
C PHE A 144 -12.83 -7.26 6.35
N ILE A 145 -13.30 -8.42 6.80
CA ILE A 145 -14.39 -9.16 6.16
C ILE A 145 -15.66 -8.32 6.14
N LEU A 146 -16.01 -7.67 7.23
CA LEU A 146 -17.18 -6.79 7.33
C LEU A 146 -17.08 -5.60 6.35
N CYS A 147 -15.90 -5.00 6.22
CA CYS A 147 -15.66 -3.89 5.28
C CYS A 147 -15.78 -4.32 3.82
N ILE A 148 -15.30 -5.52 3.48
CA ILE A 148 -15.34 -6.06 2.12
C ILE A 148 -16.78 -6.45 1.72
N THR A 149 -17.57 -6.93 2.67
CA THR A 149 -18.93 -7.45 2.42
C THR A 149 -20.03 -6.40 2.57
N SER A 150 -19.75 -5.24 3.13
CA SER A 150 -20.78 -4.19 3.33
C SER A 150 -21.08 -3.43 2.03
N PRO A 151 -22.34 -3.44 1.55
CA PRO A 151 -22.72 -2.87 0.24
C PRO A 151 -22.67 -1.34 0.15
N GLY A 152 -22.13 -0.64 1.11
CA GLY A 152 -22.09 0.82 1.18
C GLY A 152 -20.73 1.45 1.40
N TYR A 153 -19.64 0.67 1.30
CA TYR A 153 -18.32 1.19 1.66
C TYR A 153 -17.61 1.88 0.47
N PRO A 154 -17.63 3.22 0.39
CA PRO A 154 -17.07 3.94 -0.75
C PRO A 154 -15.54 3.98 -0.78
N ALA A 155 -14.85 3.74 0.36
CA ALA A 155 -13.43 3.97 0.50
C ALA A 155 -12.54 3.09 -0.41
N ILE A 156 -12.95 1.85 -0.70
CA ILE A 156 -12.20 0.97 -1.60
C ILE A 156 -12.53 1.25 -3.07
N ARG A 157 -13.69 1.83 -3.36
CA ARG A 157 -14.12 2.13 -4.73
C ARG A 157 -13.66 3.50 -5.25
N GLN A 158 -13.36 4.46 -4.38
CA GLN A 158 -12.99 5.82 -4.79
C GLN A 158 -11.52 5.99 -5.20
N VAL A 159 -10.63 5.08 -4.79
CA VAL A 159 -9.22 5.09 -5.27
C VAL A 159 -9.12 4.64 -6.74
N ASN A 160 -10.24 4.29 -7.36
CA ASN A 160 -10.29 3.53 -8.61
C ASN A 160 -10.88 4.26 -9.81
N ARG A 161 -11.23 5.53 -9.70
CA ARG A 161 -11.86 6.24 -10.82
C ARG A 161 -11.44 7.71 -10.84
N ASP A 162 -10.28 7.97 -11.36
CA ASP A 162 -10.02 9.18 -12.15
C ASP A 162 -8.61 9.11 -12.74
#